data_d4d63aff30516698e9556538cf1d4e54
#
_entry.id   d4d63aff30516698e9556538cf1d4e54
#
_cell.length_a   1.000
_cell.length_b   1.000
_cell.length_c   1.000
_cell.angle_alpha   90.00
_cell.angle_beta   90.00
_cell.angle_gamma   90.00
#
_symmetry.space_group_name_H-M   'P 1'
#
loop_
_entity.id
_entity.type
_entity.pdbx_description
1 polymer ?
#
loop_
_entity_poly.entity_id
_entity_poly.type
_entity_poly.pdbx_seq_one_letter_code
_entity_poly.pdbx_strand_id
1 'polypeptide(L)'
;MSPRPLVLGPFQVPHLHDRRVRLHLPPPHGEGPPALLVMFDGQNIFHDEPSFAGGWHLHETAGKIKTKKRREPAIVGIDHGGTERIHELSPWPGARSHGKLNHLLDWMVGFLLPMLARDHGLSPDIDQRIVGGSSMGGLAALYAHHRNPEAFGGVLAMSPSLWMGDQRIFEMVASTPKPWTSRIYLDAGAQEAGGSMLRAAERMSTLLHQRGYDKQTLRFRSDPRGKHNERDWRRRAAPALRFLLPTPKKRS
;
A
#
# COMPACT_ATOMS: atom_id res chain seq x y z
N MET A 1 11.84 21.74 -7.23
CA MET A 1 12.14 20.34 -6.86
C MET A 1 11.34 20.00 -5.63
N SER A 2 10.62 18.91 -5.64
CA SER A 2 9.95 18.42 -4.42
C SER A 2 11.00 18.04 -3.37
N PRO A 3 10.78 18.34 -2.07
CA PRO A 3 11.74 18.02 -1.03
C PRO A 3 11.98 16.51 -0.97
N ARG A 4 13.23 16.13 -0.72
CA ARG A 4 13.56 14.72 -0.50
C ARG A 4 12.88 14.21 0.78
N PRO A 5 12.43 12.94 0.82
CA PRO A 5 11.87 12.37 2.03
C PRO A 5 12.93 12.31 3.15
N LEU A 6 12.49 12.47 4.37
CA LEU A 6 13.32 12.16 5.54
C LEU A 6 13.61 10.66 5.54
N VAL A 7 14.83 10.26 5.89
CA VAL A 7 15.21 8.85 6.06
C VAL A 7 15.37 8.59 7.56
N LEU A 8 14.48 7.77 8.09
CA LEU A 8 14.46 7.37 9.50
C LEU A 8 15.10 5.99 9.68
N GLY A 9 15.70 5.75 10.82
CA GLY A 9 16.36 4.51 11.16
C GLY A 9 17.86 4.53 10.82
N PRO A 10 18.54 3.35 10.68
CA PRO A 10 17.90 2.02 10.59
C PRO A 10 17.22 1.59 11.89
N PHE A 11 16.08 0.93 11.77
CA PHE A 11 15.35 0.33 12.87
C PHE A 11 15.58 -1.17 12.90
N GLN A 12 15.81 -1.74 14.08
CA GLN A 12 15.80 -3.19 14.25
C GLN A 12 14.38 -3.73 14.09
N VAL A 13 14.22 -4.73 13.24
CA VAL A 13 12.95 -5.44 13.05
C VAL A 13 13.15 -6.89 13.48
N PRO A 14 12.41 -7.36 14.48
CA PRO A 14 12.59 -8.73 14.99
C PRO A 14 12.50 -9.77 13.87
N HIS A 15 13.48 -10.67 13.79
CA HIS A 15 13.60 -11.75 12.80
C HIS A 15 13.80 -11.30 11.35
N LEU A 16 14.02 -10.00 11.09
CA LEU A 16 14.31 -9.44 9.78
C LEU A 16 15.58 -8.58 9.82
N HIS A 17 16.05 -8.17 8.65
CA HIS A 17 17.10 -7.16 8.57
C HIS A 17 16.59 -5.80 9.05
N ASP A 18 17.51 -4.93 9.46
CA ASP A 18 17.20 -3.55 9.83
C ASP A 18 16.49 -2.82 8.69
N ARG A 19 15.60 -1.88 9.05
CA ARG A 19 14.79 -1.13 8.10
C ARG A 19 15.09 0.35 8.12
N ARG A 20 15.21 0.91 6.93
CA ARG A 20 15.05 2.34 6.71
C ARG A 20 13.61 2.64 6.34
N VAL A 21 13.13 3.76 6.83
CA VAL A 21 11.79 4.27 6.55
C VAL A 21 11.95 5.65 5.93
N ARG A 22 11.32 5.86 4.79
CA ARG A 22 11.32 7.14 4.07
C ARG A 22 10.02 7.86 4.35
N LEU A 23 10.09 9.05 4.92
CA LEU A 23 8.94 9.85 5.33
C LEU A 23 8.86 11.13 4.51
N HIS A 24 7.77 11.31 3.78
CA HIS A 24 7.35 12.56 3.17
C HIS A 24 6.20 13.16 3.97
N LEU A 25 6.44 14.35 4.50
CA LEU A 25 5.41 15.15 5.16
C LEU A 25 4.87 16.19 4.18
N PRO A 26 3.55 16.29 4.00
CA PRO A 26 2.97 17.35 3.19
C PRO A 26 3.18 18.72 3.86
N PRO A 27 3.18 19.80 3.09
CA PRO A 27 3.15 21.15 3.68
C PRO A 27 2.00 21.30 4.66
N PRO A 28 2.18 22.03 5.76
CA PRO A 28 1.09 22.32 6.71
C PRO A 28 -0.13 22.89 5.97
N HIS A 29 -1.28 22.27 6.13
CA HIS A 29 -2.52 22.72 5.48
C HIS A 29 -3.76 22.27 6.26
N GLY A 30 -4.55 23.22 6.75
CA GLY A 30 -5.77 22.96 7.49
C GLY A 30 -5.54 22.38 8.90
N GLU A 31 -6.62 22.04 9.58
CA GLU A 31 -6.61 21.49 10.93
C GLU A 31 -6.46 19.96 10.94
N GLY A 32 -5.78 19.44 11.95
CA GLY A 32 -5.59 18.02 12.22
C GLY A 32 -4.51 17.33 11.36
N PRO A 33 -4.18 16.08 11.69
CA PRO A 33 -3.15 15.31 11.01
C PRO A 33 -3.53 14.96 9.55
N PRO A 34 -2.54 14.84 8.64
CA PRO A 34 -2.80 14.34 7.29
C PRO A 34 -3.14 12.84 7.32
N ALA A 35 -3.88 12.37 6.31
CA ALA A 35 -4.01 10.93 6.06
C ALA A 35 -2.63 10.31 5.84
N LEU A 36 -2.46 9.05 6.23
CA LEU A 36 -1.20 8.32 6.18
C LEU A 36 -1.25 7.22 5.11
N LEU A 37 -0.33 7.27 4.18
CA LEU A 37 -0.13 6.24 3.17
C LEU A 37 1.17 5.50 3.48
N VAL A 38 1.07 4.23 3.92
CA VAL A 38 2.20 3.35 4.26
C VAL A 38 2.46 2.41 3.10
N MET A 39 3.63 2.53 2.48
CA MET A 39 3.98 1.81 1.26
C MET A 39 5.10 0.81 1.49
N PHE A 40 4.92 -0.41 1.05
CA PHE A 40 6.02 -1.37 0.89
C PHE A 40 6.95 -0.94 -0.25
N ASP A 41 8.17 -1.46 -0.25
CA ASP A 41 9.22 -1.14 -1.22
C ASP A 41 9.58 0.36 -1.24
N GLY A 42 9.83 0.92 -0.06
CA GLY A 42 10.02 2.36 0.18
C GLY A 42 11.02 3.03 -0.74
N GLN A 43 12.10 2.33 -1.12
CA GLN A 43 13.12 2.84 -2.04
C GLN A 43 12.58 3.15 -3.44
N ASN A 44 11.43 2.58 -3.84
CA ASN A 44 10.82 2.77 -5.16
C ASN A 44 9.77 3.88 -5.19
N ILE A 45 9.39 4.44 -4.02
CA ILE A 45 8.18 5.28 -3.90
C ILE A 45 8.41 6.73 -4.33
N PHE A 46 9.61 7.28 -4.11
CA PHE A 46 9.80 8.72 -4.21
C PHE A 46 10.55 9.17 -5.47
N HIS A 47 11.70 8.60 -5.77
CA HIS A 47 12.60 9.04 -6.84
C HIS A 47 13.04 7.86 -7.70
N ASP A 48 13.67 8.17 -8.83
CA ASP A 48 14.18 7.14 -9.74
C ASP A 48 15.34 6.35 -9.12
N GLU A 49 16.10 6.95 -8.21
CA GLU A 49 17.12 6.27 -7.43
C GLU A 49 16.72 6.23 -5.94
N PRO A 50 16.96 5.11 -5.26
CA PRO A 50 17.63 3.87 -5.69
C PRO A 50 16.67 2.81 -6.27
N SER A 51 15.59 3.19 -6.95
CA SER A 51 14.64 2.26 -7.56
C SER A 51 15.26 1.50 -8.74
N PHE A 52 14.85 0.25 -8.94
CA PHE A 52 15.34 -0.61 -10.01
C PHE A 52 14.87 -0.18 -11.42
N ALA A 53 13.63 0.30 -11.55
CA ALA A 53 13.01 0.61 -12.85
C ALA A 53 12.38 2.00 -12.93
N GLY A 54 12.96 2.94 -12.19
CA GLY A 54 12.42 4.30 -12.00
C GLY A 54 11.44 4.37 -10.83
N GLY A 55 11.31 5.54 -10.22
CA GLY A 55 10.45 5.72 -9.05
C GLY A 55 8.97 5.91 -9.38
N TRP A 56 8.12 5.66 -8.38
CA TRP A 56 6.70 5.99 -8.49
C TRP A 56 6.43 7.50 -8.45
N HIS A 57 7.31 8.28 -7.86
CA HIS A 57 7.10 9.71 -7.62
C HIS A 57 5.73 9.99 -6.99
N LEU A 58 5.39 9.17 -6.01
CA LEU A 58 4.05 9.15 -5.43
C LEU A 58 3.70 10.45 -4.72
N HIS A 59 4.68 11.10 -4.08
CA HIS A 59 4.55 12.41 -3.44
C HIS A 59 4.19 13.51 -4.46
N GLU A 60 4.79 13.51 -5.66
CA GLU A 60 4.42 14.45 -6.71
C GLU A 60 3.00 14.21 -7.22
N THR A 61 2.61 12.93 -7.36
CA THR A 61 1.26 12.57 -7.74
C THR A 61 0.26 13.01 -6.68
N ALA A 62 0.57 12.82 -5.41
CA ALA A 62 -0.25 13.27 -4.27
C ALA A 62 -0.42 14.79 -4.26
N GLY A 63 0.67 15.54 -4.46
CA GLY A 63 0.62 17.01 -4.57
C GLY A 63 -0.25 17.51 -5.73
N LYS A 64 -0.21 16.83 -6.89
CA LYS A 64 -1.02 17.19 -8.07
C LYS A 64 -2.52 16.93 -7.92
N ILE A 65 -2.91 15.97 -7.07
CA ILE A 65 -4.33 15.64 -6.87
C ILE A 65 -4.97 16.38 -5.69
N LYS A 66 -4.18 17.16 -4.92
CA LYS A 66 -4.73 17.96 -3.81
C LYS A 66 -5.75 18.98 -4.32
N THR A 67 -6.74 19.25 -3.52
CA THR A 67 -7.77 20.27 -3.77
C THR A 67 -8.12 20.95 -2.45
N LYS A 68 -8.94 22.03 -2.47
CA LYS A 68 -9.46 22.63 -1.23
C LYS A 68 -10.16 21.61 -0.32
N LYS A 69 -10.68 20.51 -0.88
CA LYS A 69 -11.41 19.45 -0.15
C LYS A 69 -10.60 18.16 0.07
N ARG A 70 -9.44 18.00 -0.56
CA ARG A 70 -8.59 16.81 -0.42
C ARG A 70 -7.19 17.27 -0.08
N ARG A 71 -6.74 16.90 1.10
CA ARG A 71 -5.38 17.19 1.56
C ARG A 71 -4.39 16.21 0.93
N GLU A 72 -3.15 16.65 0.84
CA GLU A 72 -2.03 15.79 0.52
C GLU A 72 -1.76 14.86 1.72
N PRO A 73 -1.56 13.55 1.51
CA PRO A 73 -1.25 12.63 2.59
C PRO A 73 0.23 12.74 3.00
N ALA A 74 0.53 12.33 4.22
CA ALA A 74 1.88 11.89 4.55
C ALA A 74 2.13 10.53 3.88
N ILE A 75 3.35 10.33 3.37
CA ILE A 75 3.72 9.08 2.70
C ILE A 75 4.92 8.48 3.42
N VAL A 76 4.75 7.25 3.86
CA VAL A 76 5.78 6.44 4.52
C VAL A 76 6.14 5.28 3.62
N GLY A 77 7.38 5.21 3.18
CA GLY A 77 7.92 4.08 2.42
C GLY A 77 8.81 3.22 3.30
N ILE A 78 8.49 1.95 3.45
CA ILE A 78 9.30 0.98 4.20
C ILE A 78 10.20 0.26 3.22
N ASP A 79 11.53 0.45 3.33
CA ASP A 79 12.49 -0.18 2.44
C ASP A 79 12.45 -1.71 2.62
N HIS A 80 12.56 -2.48 1.56
CA HIS A 80 12.70 -3.95 1.65
C HIS A 80 14.15 -4.36 1.96
N GLY A 81 14.34 -5.56 2.47
CA GLY A 81 15.64 -6.13 2.85
C GLY A 81 16.47 -6.71 1.70
N GLY A 82 16.46 -6.08 0.52
CA GLY A 82 17.26 -6.54 -0.61
C GLY A 82 16.82 -7.90 -1.12
N THR A 83 17.72 -8.87 -1.10
CA THR A 83 17.47 -10.26 -1.54
C THR A 83 16.39 -10.97 -0.72
N GLU A 84 16.17 -10.56 0.53
CA GLU A 84 15.14 -11.12 1.40
C GLU A 84 13.71 -10.64 1.06
N ARG A 85 13.56 -9.67 0.16
CA ARG A 85 12.27 -9.06 -0.18
C ARG A 85 11.15 -10.07 -0.44
N ILE A 86 11.42 -11.14 -1.17
CA ILE A 86 10.41 -12.15 -1.49
C ILE A 86 9.91 -12.87 -0.23
N HIS A 87 10.80 -13.09 0.75
CA HIS A 87 10.48 -13.74 2.00
C HIS A 87 9.71 -12.81 2.94
N GLU A 88 10.11 -11.55 2.98
CA GLU A 88 9.56 -10.51 3.87
C GLU A 88 8.19 -10.00 3.43
N LEU A 89 7.88 -10.01 2.13
CA LEU A 89 6.60 -9.58 1.60
C LEU A 89 5.65 -10.75 1.29
N SER A 90 6.04 -11.98 1.59
CA SER A 90 5.17 -13.15 1.51
C SER A 90 4.58 -13.50 2.88
N PRO A 91 3.25 -13.62 2.99
CA PRO A 91 2.62 -14.01 4.25
C PRO A 91 2.78 -15.49 4.61
N TRP A 92 3.01 -16.34 3.62
CA TRP A 92 3.06 -17.78 3.82
C TRP A 92 4.37 -18.39 3.32
N PRO A 93 4.86 -19.43 4.03
CA PRO A 93 5.94 -20.25 3.48
C PRO A 93 5.46 -21.03 2.26
N GLY A 94 6.38 -21.32 1.35
CA GLY A 94 6.13 -22.08 0.12
C GLY A 94 7.40 -22.23 -0.67
N ALA A 95 7.33 -22.79 -1.87
CA ALA A 95 8.49 -23.11 -2.70
C ALA A 95 9.43 -21.91 -2.99
N ARG A 96 8.91 -20.69 -2.91
CA ARG A 96 9.65 -19.46 -3.24
C ARG A 96 9.82 -18.49 -2.07
N SER A 97 9.29 -18.81 -0.89
CA SER A 97 9.31 -17.88 0.24
C SER A 97 9.29 -18.60 1.59
N HIS A 98 9.90 -17.97 2.59
CA HIS A 98 9.83 -18.40 3.99
C HIS A 98 8.63 -17.83 4.76
N GLY A 99 7.84 -16.91 4.16
CA GLY A 99 6.63 -16.39 4.79
C GLY A 99 6.88 -15.49 6.01
N LYS A 100 7.76 -14.49 5.87
CA LYS A 100 8.18 -13.63 6.99
C LYS A 100 7.36 -12.34 7.16
N LEU A 101 6.31 -12.11 6.35
CA LEU A 101 5.55 -10.85 6.37
C LEU A 101 4.95 -10.54 7.75
N ASN A 102 4.56 -11.55 8.50
CA ASN A 102 3.99 -11.33 9.84
C ASN A 102 4.94 -10.59 10.78
N HIS A 103 6.23 -10.89 10.76
CA HIS A 103 7.23 -10.16 11.57
C HIS A 103 7.30 -8.67 11.18
N LEU A 104 7.23 -8.38 9.89
CA LEU A 104 7.20 -6.99 9.40
C LEU A 104 5.93 -6.26 9.85
N LEU A 105 4.77 -6.91 9.75
CA LEU A 105 3.49 -6.31 10.15
C LEU A 105 3.40 -6.10 11.66
N ASP A 106 3.87 -7.05 12.47
CA ASP A 106 3.89 -6.91 13.93
C ASP A 106 4.75 -5.72 14.35
N TRP A 107 5.91 -5.54 13.74
CA TRP A 107 6.75 -4.36 13.95
C TRP A 107 6.08 -3.06 13.45
N MET A 108 5.45 -3.10 12.27
CA MET A 108 4.75 -1.93 11.73
C MET A 108 3.63 -1.46 12.65
N VAL A 109 2.79 -2.39 13.09
CA VAL A 109 1.61 -2.07 13.92
C VAL A 109 2.01 -1.77 15.37
N GLY A 110 2.93 -2.54 15.93
CA GLY A 110 3.33 -2.42 17.34
C GLY A 110 4.34 -1.31 17.62
N PHE A 111 5.15 -0.92 16.65
CA PHE A 111 6.21 0.07 16.82
C PHE A 111 6.12 1.25 15.86
N LEU A 112 6.15 0.99 14.54
CA LEU A 112 6.30 2.06 13.56
C LEU A 112 5.12 3.03 13.55
N LEU A 113 3.88 2.53 13.48
CA LEU A 113 2.69 3.39 13.44
C LEU A 113 2.53 4.22 14.71
N PRO A 114 2.68 3.68 15.94
CA PRO A 114 2.68 4.48 17.17
C PRO A 114 3.78 5.53 17.21
N MET A 115 4.99 5.19 16.78
CA MET A 115 6.11 6.12 16.72
C MET A 115 5.83 7.28 15.75
N LEU A 116 5.32 6.99 14.56
CA LEU A 116 4.97 8.00 13.56
C LEU A 116 3.85 8.95 14.06
N ALA A 117 2.87 8.42 14.77
CA ALA A 117 1.81 9.24 15.36
C ALA A 117 2.36 10.17 16.45
N ARG A 118 3.21 9.65 17.35
CA ARG A 118 3.78 10.40 18.47
C ARG A 118 4.81 11.45 18.01
N ASP A 119 5.77 11.04 17.16
CA ASP A 119 6.96 11.84 16.88
C ASP A 119 6.79 12.74 15.64
N HIS A 120 5.86 12.40 14.75
CA HIS A 120 5.59 13.15 13.51
C HIS A 120 4.15 13.64 13.38
N GLY A 121 3.30 13.45 14.39
CA GLY A 121 1.92 13.96 14.42
C GLY A 121 1.03 13.35 13.32
N LEU A 122 1.30 12.10 12.90
CA LEU A 122 0.51 11.44 11.86
C LEU A 122 -0.77 10.84 12.45
N SER A 123 -1.81 10.73 11.63
CA SER A 123 -3.13 10.31 12.09
C SER A 123 -3.13 8.92 12.72
N PRO A 124 -3.67 8.75 13.94
CA PRO A 124 -3.92 7.45 14.53
C PRO A 124 -5.21 6.79 13.98
N ASP A 125 -6.04 7.52 13.23
CA ASP A 125 -7.36 7.05 12.80
C ASP A 125 -7.25 6.01 11.70
N ILE A 126 -7.97 4.91 11.82
CA ILE A 126 -7.95 3.78 10.88
C ILE A 126 -8.41 4.21 9.48
N ASP A 127 -9.46 5.02 9.39
CA ASP A 127 -10.01 5.50 8.11
C ASP A 127 -9.08 6.48 7.38
N GLN A 128 -8.07 6.99 8.07
CA GLN A 128 -7.01 7.84 7.56
C GLN A 128 -5.73 7.07 7.18
N ARG A 129 -5.66 5.76 7.48
CA ARG A 129 -4.49 4.94 7.20
C ARG A 129 -4.71 4.00 6.03
N ILE A 130 -3.85 4.12 5.04
CA ILE A 130 -3.86 3.31 3.82
C ILE A 130 -2.53 2.56 3.76
N VAL A 131 -2.59 1.24 3.59
CA VAL A 131 -1.41 0.41 3.30
C VAL A 131 -1.36 0.09 1.82
N GLY A 132 -0.17 0.11 1.22
CA GLY A 132 -0.09 -0.08 -0.23
C GLY A 132 1.24 -0.60 -0.74
N GLY A 133 1.23 -0.98 -2.01
CA GLY A 133 2.39 -1.43 -2.76
C GLY A 133 2.01 -2.00 -4.12
N SER A 134 3.02 -2.46 -4.83
CA SER A 134 2.85 -3.16 -6.11
C SER A 134 3.41 -4.57 -6.04
N SER A 135 2.97 -5.44 -6.95
CA SER A 135 3.51 -6.80 -7.05
C SER A 135 3.40 -7.54 -5.70
N MET A 136 4.51 -7.98 -5.12
CA MET A 136 4.56 -8.55 -3.76
C MET A 136 4.10 -7.56 -2.69
N GLY A 137 4.42 -6.26 -2.82
CA GLY A 137 3.92 -5.22 -1.93
C GLY A 137 2.40 -5.05 -2.00
N GLY A 138 1.79 -5.26 -3.18
CA GLY A 138 0.34 -5.27 -3.35
C GLY A 138 -0.34 -6.47 -2.68
N LEU A 139 0.27 -7.65 -2.75
CA LEU A 139 -0.16 -8.83 -2.00
C LEU A 139 -0.05 -8.58 -0.48
N ALA A 140 1.10 -8.07 -0.03
CA ALA A 140 1.34 -7.75 1.37
C ALA A 140 0.32 -6.73 1.91
N ALA A 141 -0.06 -5.73 1.10
CA ALA A 141 -1.05 -4.73 1.48
C ALA A 141 -2.45 -5.33 1.66
N LEU A 142 -2.90 -6.19 0.73
CA LEU A 142 -4.16 -6.92 0.88
C LEU A 142 -4.15 -7.80 2.12
N TYR A 143 -3.08 -8.54 2.34
CA TYR A 143 -2.93 -9.39 3.51
C TYR A 143 -2.93 -8.56 4.81
N ALA A 144 -2.16 -7.47 4.88
CA ALA A 144 -2.07 -6.62 6.05
C ALA A 144 -3.44 -6.06 6.48
N HIS A 145 -4.27 -5.64 5.53
CA HIS A 145 -5.61 -5.12 5.79
C HIS A 145 -6.55 -6.16 6.39
N HIS A 146 -6.52 -7.40 5.88
CA HIS A 146 -7.37 -8.48 6.41
C HIS A 146 -6.84 -9.06 7.73
N ARG A 147 -5.51 -9.04 7.93
CA ARG A 147 -4.89 -9.51 9.18
C ARG A 147 -4.98 -8.49 10.32
N ASN A 148 -4.85 -7.21 10.01
CA ASN A 148 -4.81 -6.11 10.97
C ASN A 148 -5.87 -5.05 10.63
N PRO A 149 -7.17 -5.40 10.68
CA PRO A 149 -8.26 -4.50 10.31
C PRO A 149 -8.35 -3.25 11.20
N GLU A 150 -7.78 -3.31 12.41
CA GLU A 150 -7.66 -2.21 13.36
C GLU A 150 -6.53 -1.23 13.01
N ALA A 151 -5.64 -1.60 12.10
CA ALA A 151 -4.50 -0.75 11.74
C ALA A 151 -4.70 0.01 10.42
N PHE A 152 -5.39 -0.57 9.46
CA PHE A 152 -5.49 -0.04 8.10
C PHE A 152 -6.92 -0.05 7.58
N GLY A 153 -7.48 1.13 7.29
CA GLY A 153 -8.82 1.29 6.71
C GLY A 153 -8.83 1.35 5.18
N GLY A 154 -7.66 1.42 4.54
CA GLY A 154 -7.55 1.46 3.07
C GLY A 154 -6.41 0.62 2.52
N VAL A 155 -6.59 0.14 1.28
CA VAL A 155 -5.59 -0.67 0.55
C VAL A 155 -5.34 -0.09 -0.83
N LEU A 156 -4.07 0.10 -1.17
CA LEU A 156 -3.58 0.36 -2.52
C LEU A 156 -2.84 -0.89 -3.02
N ALA A 157 -3.52 -1.74 -3.78
CA ALA A 157 -2.93 -2.96 -4.34
C ALA A 157 -2.77 -2.84 -5.86
N MET A 158 -1.57 -2.52 -6.32
CA MET A 158 -1.27 -2.40 -7.75
C MET A 158 -0.59 -3.64 -8.27
N SER A 159 -1.18 -4.27 -9.28
CA SER A 159 -0.66 -5.50 -9.90
C SER A 159 -0.20 -6.54 -8.86
N PRO A 160 -1.04 -6.89 -7.85
CA PRO A 160 -0.61 -7.74 -6.75
C PRO A 160 -0.24 -9.15 -7.19
N SER A 161 0.81 -9.72 -6.59
CA SER A 161 1.28 -11.09 -6.85
C SER A 161 0.38 -12.14 -6.20
N LEU A 162 -0.90 -12.21 -6.62
CA LEU A 162 -1.94 -13.07 -6.03
C LEU A 162 -1.70 -14.59 -6.22
N TRP A 163 -0.74 -14.96 -7.05
CA TRP A 163 -0.30 -16.33 -7.26
C TRP A 163 0.64 -16.86 -6.18
N MET A 164 1.25 -15.97 -5.39
CA MET A 164 2.21 -16.34 -4.35
C MET A 164 1.50 -17.09 -3.21
N GLY A 165 2.21 -18.07 -2.61
CA GLY A 165 1.70 -18.87 -1.48
C GLY A 165 0.50 -19.71 -1.87
N ASP A 166 0.51 -20.30 -3.09
CA ASP A 166 -0.55 -21.17 -3.60
C ASP A 166 -1.93 -20.51 -3.59
N GLN A 167 -1.97 -19.21 -3.83
CA GLN A 167 -3.18 -18.38 -3.88
C GLN A 167 -3.98 -18.33 -2.56
N ARG A 168 -3.37 -18.64 -1.41
CA ARG A 168 -4.03 -18.60 -0.09
C ARG A 168 -4.67 -17.25 0.27
N ILE A 169 -4.26 -16.17 -0.39
CA ILE A 169 -4.90 -14.87 -0.21
C ILE A 169 -6.39 -14.89 -0.57
N PHE A 170 -6.81 -15.70 -1.56
CA PHE A 170 -8.22 -15.86 -1.92
C PHE A 170 -9.00 -16.56 -0.79
N GLU A 171 -8.42 -17.60 -0.19
CA GLU A 171 -9.02 -18.32 0.94
C GLU A 171 -9.15 -17.39 2.15
N MET A 172 -8.12 -16.62 2.45
CA MET A 172 -8.14 -15.63 3.52
C MET A 172 -9.25 -14.60 3.33
N VAL A 173 -9.34 -13.99 2.15
CA VAL A 173 -10.39 -13.01 1.84
C VAL A 173 -11.77 -13.63 1.87
N ALA A 174 -11.91 -14.89 1.44
CA ALA A 174 -13.18 -15.62 1.49
C ALA A 174 -13.64 -15.94 2.91
N SER A 175 -12.72 -16.21 3.84
CA SER A 175 -13.02 -16.64 5.20
C SER A 175 -13.08 -15.51 6.23
N THR A 176 -12.40 -14.38 5.98
CA THR A 176 -12.40 -13.24 6.91
C THR A 176 -13.61 -12.33 6.67
N PRO A 177 -14.24 -11.80 7.75
CA PRO A 177 -15.26 -10.76 7.61
C PRO A 177 -14.68 -9.52 6.91
N LYS A 178 -15.52 -8.81 6.15
CA LYS A 178 -15.12 -7.49 5.63
C LYS A 178 -14.84 -6.56 6.82
N PRO A 179 -13.65 -5.94 6.89
CA PRO A 179 -13.35 -4.97 7.93
C PRO A 179 -14.35 -3.81 7.93
N TRP A 180 -14.71 -3.31 9.12
CA TRP A 180 -15.67 -2.23 9.30
C TRP A 180 -15.32 -0.99 8.49
N THR A 181 -14.07 -0.54 8.61
CA THR A 181 -13.51 0.51 7.78
C THR A 181 -12.66 -0.13 6.69
N SER A 182 -13.14 -0.10 5.46
CA SER A 182 -12.44 -0.76 4.36
C SER A 182 -12.70 -0.07 3.04
N ARG A 183 -11.61 0.37 2.39
CA ARG A 183 -11.59 0.79 0.99
C ARG A 183 -10.42 0.14 0.27
N ILE A 184 -10.69 -0.56 -0.82
CA ILE A 184 -9.67 -1.26 -1.60
C ILE A 184 -9.62 -0.69 -3.02
N TYR A 185 -8.45 -0.21 -3.42
CA TYR A 185 -8.13 0.02 -4.82
C TYR A 185 -7.28 -1.15 -5.31
N LEU A 186 -7.74 -1.81 -6.33
CA LEU A 186 -7.11 -2.97 -6.97
C LEU A 186 -6.94 -2.70 -8.46
N ASP A 187 -5.76 -2.92 -9.01
CA ASP A 187 -5.58 -2.85 -10.47
C ASP A 187 -4.61 -3.92 -11.00
N ALA A 188 -4.60 -4.07 -12.32
CA ALA A 188 -3.57 -4.81 -13.03
C ALA A 188 -3.48 -4.35 -14.48
N GLY A 189 -2.30 -4.53 -15.07
CA GLY A 189 -2.05 -4.30 -16.50
C GLY A 189 -2.33 -5.54 -17.34
N ALA A 190 -2.92 -5.36 -18.52
CA ALA A 190 -3.22 -6.47 -19.43
C ALA A 190 -1.96 -7.09 -20.07
N GLN A 191 -0.85 -6.35 -20.11
CA GLN A 191 0.42 -6.83 -20.66
C GLN A 191 1.32 -7.52 -19.61
N GLU A 192 0.83 -7.64 -18.37
CA GLU A 192 1.60 -8.25 -17.29
C GLU A 192 1.49 -9.77 -17.32
N ALA A 193 2.64 -10.45 -17.38
CA ALA A 193 2.75 -11.92 -17.37
C ALA A 193 1.73 -12.63 -18.31
N GLY A 194 1.63 -12.16 -19.56
CA GLY A 194 0.67 -12.72 -20.52
C GLY A 194 -0.80 -12.59 -20.10
N GLY A 195 -1.14 -11.56 -19.32
CA GLY A 195 -2.49 -11.28 -18.82
C GLY A 195 -2.89 -12.11 -17.60
N SER A 196 -2.02 -12.97 -17.07
CA SER A 196 -2.36 -13.82 -15.91
C SER A 196 -2.57 -12.98 -14.65
N MET A 197 -1.83 -11.90 -14.47
CA MET A 197 -2.01 -11.00 -13.33
C MET A 197 -3.34 -10.27 -13.39
N LEU A 198 -3.77 -9.83 -14.58
CA LEU A 198 -5.08 -9.23 -14.77
C LEU A 198 -6.20 -10.21 -14.41
N ARG A 199 -6.16 -11.44 -14.94
CA ARG A 199 -7.16 -12.47 -14.60
C ARG A 199 -7.22 -12.78 -13.10
N ALA A 200 -6.08 -12.81 -12.41
CA ALA A 200 -6.05 -13.00 -10.97
C ALA A 200 -6.68 -11.81 -10.22
N ALA A 201 -6.41 -10.57 -10.65
CA ALA A 201 -7.00 -9.37 -10.08
C ALA A 201 -8.52 -9.29 -10.33
N GLU A 202 -9.01 -9.70 -11.50
CA GLU A 202 -10.44 -9.82 -11.82
C GLU A 202 -11.13 -10.83 -10.88
N ARG A 203 -10.53 -12.01 -10.67
CA ARG A 203 -11.03 -12.99 -9.70
C ARG A 203 -11.09 -12.41 -8.28
N MET A 204 -10.05 -11.72 -7.84
CA MET A 204 -10.03 -11.07 -6.53
C MET A 204 -11.11 -10.00 -6.41
N SER A 205 -11.31 -9.19 -7.46
CA SER A 205 -12.38 -8.20 -7.49
C SER A 205 -13.76 -8.84 -7.36
N THR A 206 -14.00 -9.93 -8.09
CA THR A 206 -15.26 -10.70 -7.99
C THR A 206 -15.46 -11.23 -6.57
N LEU A 207 -14.44 -11.84 -5.97
CA LEU A 207 -14.49 -12.33 -4.60
C LEU A 207 -14.81 -11.20 -3.59
N LEU A 208 -14.13 -10.06 -3.70
CA LEU A 208 -14.39 -8.91 -2.84
C LEU A 208 -15.84 -8.42 -2.96
N HIS A 209 -16.42 -8.39 -4.17
CA HIS A 209 -17.85 -8.08 -4.34
C HIS A 209 -18.73 -9.09 -3.63
N GLN A 210 -18.44 -10.38 -3.74
CA GLN A 210 -19.16 -11.45 -2.99
C GLN A 210 -19.04 -11.30 -1.47
N ARG A 211 -17.94 -10.68 -0.99
CA ARG A 211 -17.73 -10.36 0.43
C ARG A 211 -18.34 -9.02 0.86
N GLY A 212 -19.19 -8.40 0.03
CA GLY A 212 -19.94 -7.19 0.38
C GLY A 212 -19.20 -5.88 0.13
N TYR A 213 -18.14 -5.90 -0.68
CA TYR A 213 -17.54 -4.65 -1.15
C TYR A 213 -18.33 -4.10 -2.35
N ASP A 214 -18.64 -2.83 -2.32
CA ASP A 214 -19.41 -2.11 -3.33
C ASP A 214 -18.57 -1.02 -4.02
N LYS A 215 -19.20 -0.26 -4.92
CA LYS A 215 -18.53 0.84 -5.65
C LYS A 215 -17.95 1.95 -4.77
N GLN A 216 -18.35 2.04 -3.50
CA GLN A 216 -17.83 3.02 -2.54
C GLN A 216 -16.61 2.48 -1.80
N THR A 217 -16.52 1.16 -1.67
CA THR A 217 -15.49 0.47 -0.88
C THR A 217 -14.50 -0.33 -1.74
N LEU A 218 -14.82 -0.62 -3.00
CA LEU A 218 -13.92 -1.26 -3.96
C LEU A 218 -13.87 -0.48 -5.28
N ARG A 219 -12.66 -0.23 -5.74
CA ARG A 219 -12.38 0.22 -7.09
C ARG A 219 -11.41 -0.72 -7.76
N PHE A 220 -11.92 -1.50 -8.72
CA PHE A 220 -11.07 -2.29 -9.62
C PHE A 220 -10.83 -1.54 -10.93
N ARG A 221 -9.60 -1.61 -11.46
CA ARG A 221 -9.23 -1.09 -12.77
C ARG A 221 -8.28 -2.01 -13.52
N SER A 222 -8.58 -2.25 -14.80
CA SER A 222 -7.64 -2.83 -15.76
C SER A 222 -6.99 -1.72 -16.58
N ASP A 223 -5.73 -1.93 -16.94
CA ASP A 223 -5.01 -1.05 -17.89
C ASP A 223 -4.59 -1.86 -19.13
N PRO A 224 -5.21 -1.64 -20.31
CA PRO A 224 -4.88 -2.39 -21.52
C PRO A 224 -3.42 -2.30 -21.96
N ARG A 225 -2.73 -1.23 -21.59
CA ARG A 225 -1.32 -0.98 -21.91
C ARG A 225 -0.39 -1.15 -20.72
N GLY A 226 -0.94 -1.53 -19.55
CA GLY A 226 -0.19 -1.63 -18.30
C GLY A 226 0.85 -2.73 -18.34
N LYS A 227 2.07 -2.39 -17.95
CA LYS A 227 3.22 -3.28 -17.77
C LYS A 227 3.61 -3.35 -16.30
N HIS A 228 4.39 -4.37 -15.94
CA HIS A 228 4.81 -4.64 -14.56
C HIS A 228 6.09 -3.87 -14.20
N ASN A 229 5.98 -2.56 -13.97
CA ASN A 229 7.08 -1.70 -13.58
C ASN A 229 6.60 -0.39 -12.91
N GLU A 230 7.53 0.30 -12.25
CA GLU A 230 7.28 1.50 -11.45
C GLU A 230 6.73 2.67 -12.29
N ARG A 231 7.14 2.83 -13.53
CA ARG A 231 6.65 3.90 -14.42
C ARG A 231 5.17 3.72 -14.74
N ASP A 232 4.74 2.48 -14.96
CA ASP A 232 3.33 2.17 -15.22
C ASP A 232 2.48 2.30 -13.96
N TRP A 233 2.98 1.88 -12.79
CA TRP A 233 2.30 2.10 -11.50
C TRP A 233 2.18 3.59 -11.18
N ARG A 234 3.24 4.39 -11.40
CA ARG A 234 3.20 5.86 -11.29
C ARG A 234 2.08 6.46 -12.12
N ARG A 235 1.96 6.07 -13.39
CA ARG A 235 0.92 6.54 -14.30
C ARG A 235 -0.50 6.23 -13.80
N ARG A 236 -0.68 5.11 -13.13
CA ARG A 236 -1.95 4.63 -12.60
C ARG A 236 -2.25 5.11 -11.17
N ALA A 237 -1.32 5.73 -10.48
CA ALA A 237 -1.46 6.10 -9.06
C ALA A 237 -2.51 7.19 -8.78
N ALA A 238 -2.66 8.19 -9.67
CA ALA A 238 -3.55 9.32 -9.42
C ALA A 238 -5.02 8.92 -9.19
N PRO A 239 -5.67 8.08 -10.01
CA PRO A 239 -7.03 7.61 -9.74
C PRO A 239 -7.14 6.77 -8.47
N ALA A 240 -6.10 6.02 -8.11
CA ALA A 240 -6.05 5.25 -6.88
C ALA A 240 -6.08 6.16 -5.64
N LEU A 241 -5.20 7.15 -5.61
CA LEU A 241 -5.16 8.12 -4.51
C LEU A 241 -6.45 8.94 -4.40
N ARG A 242 -7.07 9.31 -5.53
CA ARG A 242 -8.37 10.02 -5.50
C ARG A 242 -9.49 9.18 -4.88
N PHE A 243 -9.45 7.88 -5.05
CA PHE A 243 -10.44 6.96 -4.47
C PHE A 243 -10.17 6.70 -2.98
N LEU A 244 -8.92 6.48 -2.62
CA LEU A 244 -8.54 6.05 -1.27
C LEU A 244 -8.48 7.20 -0.26
N LEU A 245 -7.98 8.38 -0.70
CA LEU A 245 -7.81 9.50 0.21
C LEU A 245 -9.16 10.08 0.64
N PRO A 246 -9.40 10.23 1.93
CA PRO A 246 -10.63 10.78 2.44
C PRO A 246 -10.82 12.22 1.96
N THR A 247 -12.06 12.56 1.64
CA THR A 247 -12.48 13.95 1.53
C THR A 247 -13.01 14.39 2.89
N PRO A 248 -12.64 15.57 3.39
CA PRO A 248 -13.18 16.08 4.66
C PRO A 248 -14.71 16.02 4.64
N LYS A 249 -15.31 15.41 5.65
CA LYS A 249 -16.75 15.49 5.85
C LYS A 249 -17.08 16.97 6.08
N LYS A 250 -18.13 17.48 5.42
CA LYS A 250 -18.71 18.74 5.86
C LYS A 250 -19.07 18.55 7.34
N ARG A 251 -18.51 19.36 8.22
CA ARG A 251 -19.05 19.46 9.59
C ARG A 251 -20.51 19.93 9.42
N SER A 252 -21.43 19.08 9.82
CA SER A 252 -22.83 19.41 9.99
C SER A 252 -22.98 20.40 11.15
#